data_bc0486fefd7de99c16415014cea72c55
#
_entry.id   bc0486fefd7de99c16415014cea72c55
#
_cell.length_a   1.000
_cell.length_b   1.000
_cell.length_c   1.000
_cell.angle_alpha   90.00
_cell.angle_beta   90.00
_cell.angle_gamma   90.00
#
_symmetry.space_group_name_H-M   'P 1'
#
loop_
_entity.id
_entity.type
_entity.pdbx_description
1 polymer ?
#
loop_
_entity_poly.entity_id
_entity_poly.type
_entity_poly.pdbx_seq_one_letter_code
_entity_poly.pdbx_strand_id
1 'polypeptide(L)'
;VAESTNEPGRATSVHHVVFAVMAEQLPETAQFFSELGFRFQTIELEDVGLRVLLDWDGGLELVTPLGADGSGEVAQFLQRNGPGVYSVVIRVDDAQAAEQVAQRYGSRTQFQQHRGGDGFELDEIEISVLGLPLTLLSTDLP
;
A
#
# COMPACT_ATOMS: atom_id res chain seq x y z
N VAL A 1 19.91 21.25 10.46
CA VAL A 1 18.87 20.89 9.60
C VAL A 1 18.26 19.50 9.87
N ALA A 2 18.99 18.61 10.41
CA ALA A 2 18.48 17.27 10.67
C ALA A 2 17.97 17.09 12.08
N GLU A 3 17.97 18.10 12.85
CA GLU A 3 17.68 17.99 14.27
C GLU A 3 16.25 17.53 14.55
N SER A 4 15.33 17.79 13.62
CA SER A 4 13.92 17.43 13.84
C SER A 4 13.63 15.98 13.58
N THR A 5 14.57 15.23 12.99
CA THR A 5 14.28 13.90 12.50
C THR A 5 14.03 12.88 13.59
N ASN A 6 14.49 13.17 14.81
CA ASN A 6 14.36 12.25 15.92
C ASN A 6 13.29 12.64 16.91
N GLU A 7 12.43 13.58 16.54
CA GLU A 7 11.38 14.00 17.45
C GLU A 7 10.40 12.87 17.68
N PRO A 8 10.03 12.62 18.94
CA PRO A 8 8.97 11.66 19.22
C PRO A 8 7.68 12.13 18.55
N GLY A 9 6.91 11.21 18.04
CA GLY A 9 5.64 11.54 17.44
C GLY A 9 5.73 12.05 16.02
N ARG A 10 6.86 11.87 15.36
CA ARG A 10 6.91 12.15 13.93
C ARG A 10 5.89 11.29 13.23
N ALA A 11 4.87 11.93 12.66
CA ALA A 11 3.71 11.23 12.15
C ALA A 11 3.87 10.79 10.70
N THR A 12 4.76 11.42 9.94
CA THR A 12 4.84 11.20 8.50
C THR A 12 6.10 10.44 8.14
N SER A 13 5.93 9.33 7.42
CA SER A 13 7.06 8.51 6.97
C SER A 13 6.60 7.64 5.81
N VAL A 14 7.55 7.15 5.02
CA VAL A 14 7.26 6.07 4.08
C VAL A 14 7.10 4.80 4.90
N HIS A 15 5.93 4.18 4.80
CA HIS A 15 5.63 2.99 5.59
C HIS A 15 6.02 1.73 4.84
N HIS A 16 5.55 1.60 3.60
CA HIS A 16 5.92 0.43 2.81
C HIS A 16 5.69 0.68 1.33
N VAL A 17 6.31 -0.17 0.52
CA VAL A 17 6.16 -0.16 -0.93
C VAL A 17 5.29 -1.34 -1.32
N VAL A 18 4.36 -1.10 -2.24
CA VAL A 18 3.47 -2.13 -2.77
C VAL A 18 3.88 -2.45 -4.19
N PHE A 19 4.28 -3.70 -4.42
CA PHE A 19 4.52 -4.20 -5.78
C PHE A 19 3.32 -5.01 -6.24
N ALA A 20 2.85 -4.72 -7.45
CA ALA A 20 1.87 -5.58 -8.11
C ALA A 20 2.62 -6.63 -8.93
N VAL A 21 2.22 -7.88 -8.81
CA VAL A 21 2.84 -8.98 -9.54
C VAL A 21 1.75 -9.86 -10.14
N MET A 22 2.10 -10.58 -11.21
CA MET A 22 1.18 -11.53 -11.81
C MET A 22 0.96 -12.71 -10.86
N ALA A 23 -0.25 -13.27 -10.89
CA ALA A 23 -0.58 -14.37 -9.98
C ALA A 23 0.38 -15.54 -10.13
N GLU A 24 0.77 -15.85 -11.37
CA GLU A 24 1.69 -16.97 -11.62
C GLU A 24 3.11 -16.68 -11.18
N GLN A 25 3.49 -15.39 -11.00
CA GLN A 25 4.82 -15.03 -10.53
C GLN A 25 4.91 -14.94 -9.00
N LEU A 26 3.76 -14.88 -8.33
CA LEU A 26 3.76 -14.58 -6.91
C LEU A 26 4.61 -15.55 -6.09
N PRO A 27 4.53 -16.88 -6.30
CA PRO A 27 5.35 -17.80 -5.50
C PRO A 27 6.84 -17.53 -5.64
N GLU A 28 7.33 -17.30 -6.85
CA GLU A 28 8.75 -17.06 -7.06
C GLU A 28 9.17 -15.70 -6.51
N THR A 29 8.32 -14.69 -6.68
CA THR A 29 8.60 -13.37 -6.17
C THR A 29 8.67 -13.39 -4.64
N ALA A 30 7.72 -14.06 -4.00
CA ALA A 30 7.73 -14.19 -2.55
C ALA A 30 8.96 -14.95 -2.05
N GLN A 31 9.34 -15.99 -2.76
CA GLN A 31 10.54 -16.76 -2.41
C GLN A 31 11.79 -15.88 -2.46
N PHE A 32 11.92 -15.08 -3.52
CA PHE A 32 13.05 -14.16 -3.66
C PHE A 32 13.16 -13.23 -2.45
N PHE A 33 12.07 -12.58 -2.11
CA PHE A 33 12.09 -11.65 -0.98
C PHE A 33 12.29 -12.36 0.36
N SER A 34 11.73 -13.56 0.49
CA SER A 34 11.93 -14.34 1.72
C SER A 34 13.40 -14.72 1.91
N GLU A 35 14.10 -15.02 0.83
CA GLU A 35 15.51 -15.33 0.91
C GLU A 35 16.35 -14.12 1.27
N LEU A 36 15.85 -12.92 1.00
CA LEU A 36 16.49 -11.68 1.46
C LEU A 36 16.22 -11.40 2.93
N GLY A 37 15.21 -12.06 3.53
CA GLY A 37 14.91 -11.89 4.94
C GLY A 37 13.53 -11.36 5.25
N PHE A 38 12.71 -11.03 4.23
CA PHE A 38 11.33 -10.58 4.48
C PHE A 38 10.48 -11.74 4.97
N ARG A 39 9.49 -11.41 5.81
CA ARG A 39 8.60 -12.40 6.42
C ARG A 39 7.16 -11.99 6.14
N PHE A 40 6.54 -12.66 5.19
CA PHE A 40 5.21 -12.29 4.74
C PHE A 40 4.10 -12.98 5.52
N GLN A 41 3.03 -12.21 5.77
CA GLN A 41 1.73 -12.76 6.10
C GLN A 41 0.88 -12.71 4.84
N THR A 42 0.11 -13.79 4.60
CA THR A 42 -0.78 -13.84 3.45
C THR A 42 -2.17 -13.43 3.89
N ILE A 43 -2.76 -12.48 3.17
CA ILE A 43 -4.08 -11.96 3.45
C ILE A 43 -4.87 -12.01 2.15
N GLU A 44 -6.08 -12.58 2.19
CA GLU A 44 -6.96 -12.57 1.03
C GLU A 44 -8.08 -11.59 1.29
N LEU A 45 -8.16 -10.57 0.45
CA LEU A 45 -9.17 -9.53 0.53
C LEU A 45 -10.22 -9.81 -0.56
N GLU A 46 -11.16 -10.70 -0.26
CA GLU A 46 -12.13 -11.14 -1.26
C GLU A 46 -13.06 -10.01 -1.67
N ASP A 47 -13.33 -9.08 -0.77
CA ASP A 47 -14.18 -7.93 -1.07
C ASP A 47 -13.61 -7.03 -2.17
N VAL A 48 -12.30 -7.02 -2.35
CA VAL A 48 -11.65 -6.24 -3.41
C VAL A 48 -10.91 -7.13 -4.41
N GLY A 49 -11.01 -8.46 -4.27
CA GLY A 49 -10.45 -9.40 -5.24
C GLY A 49 -8.94 -9.46 -5.26
N LEU A 50 -8.29 -9.36 -4.11
CA LEU A 50 -6.83 -9.30 -4.03
C LEU A 50 -6.28 -10.34 -3.08
N ARG A 51 -5.11 -10.86 -3.43
CA ARG A 51 -4.25 -11.59 -2.49
C ARG A 51 -3.06 -10.70 -2.17
N VAL A 52 -2.79 -10.56 -0.87
CA VAL A 52 -1.77 -9.65 -0.37
C VAL A 52 -0.78 -10.46 0.46
N LEU A 53 0.50 -10.28 0.18
CA LEU A 53 1.58 -10.76 1.02
C LEU A 53 2.22 -9.53 1.64
N LEU A 54 2.19 -9.44 2.96
CA LEU A 54 2.60 -8.22 3.65
C LEU A 54 3.61 -8.53 4.74
N ASP A 55 4.72 -7.82 4.70
CA ASP A 55 5.66 -7.71 5.81
C ASP A 55 5.53 -6.29 6.36
N TRP A 56 4.70 -6.15 7.39
CA TRP A 56 4.40 -4.84 7.96
C TRP A 56 5.67 -4.15 8.50
N ASP A 57 6.46 -4.91 9.25
CA ASP A 57 7.67 -4.35 9.86
C ASP A 57 8.77 -4.15 8.83
N GLY A 58 8.83 -5.01 7.83
CA GLY A 58 9.83 -4.90 6.78
C GLY A 58 9.53 -3.86 5.73
N GLY A 59 8.29 -3.40 5.66
CA GLY A 59 7.92 -2.34 4.74
C GLY A 59 7.71 -2.78 3.32
N LEU A 60 7.20 -3.99 3.11
CA LEU A 60 7.02 -4.52 1.77
C LEU A 60 5.69 -5.26 1.64
N GLU A 61 5.01 -4.99 0.55
CA GLU A 61 3.75 -5.65 0.22
C GLU A 61 3.79 -6.11 -1.22
N LEU A 62 3.33 -7.34 -1.45
CA LEU A 62 3.10 -7.87 -2.79
C LEU A 62 1.60 -8.05 -2.96
N VAL A 63 1.07 -7.64 -4.10
CA VAL A 63 -0.36 -7.74 -4.36
C VAL A 63 -0.59 -8.36 -5.72
N THR A 64 -1.58 -9.25 -5.81
CA THR A 64 -1.97 -9.88 -7.06
C THR A 64 -3.48 -10.06 -7.09
N PRO A 65 -4.12 -10.04 -8.27
CA PRO A 65 -5.55 -10.29 -8.35
C PRO A 65 -5.88 -11.74 -7.96
N LEU A 66 -7.01 -11.94 -7.26
CA LEU A 66 -7.48 -13.28 -6.92
C LEU A 66 -8.16 -13.95 -8.10
N GLY A 67 -8.91 -13.19 -8.89
CA GLY A 67 -9.66 -13.75 -9.97
C GLY A 67 -9.00 -13.56 -11.32
N ALA A 68 -9.54 -14.24 -12.33
CA ALA A 68 -9.00 -14.15 -13.67
C ALA A 68 -9.79 -13.18 -14.56
N ASP A 69 -10.73 -12.42 -14.01
CA ASP A 69 -11.58 -11.56 -14.82
C ASP A 69 -10.91 -10.27 -15.28
N GLY A 70 -9.81 -9.89 -14.67
CA GLY A 70 -9.06 -8.72 -15.09
C GLY A 70 -9.74 -7.38 -14.85
N SER A 71 -10.77 -7.34 -14.02
CA SER A 71 -11.59 -6.14 -13.87
C SER A 71 -11.11 -5.19 -12.80
N GLY A 72 -10.31 -5.63 -11.84
CA GLY A 72 -9.86 -4.78 -10.74
C GLY A 72 -8.72 -3.86 -11.14
N GLU A 73 -8.44 -2.89 -10.28
CA GLU A 73 -7.41 -1.89 -10.57
C GLU A 73 -6.01 -2.49 -10.65
N VAL A 74 -5.71 -3.46 -9.77
CA VAL A 74 -4.41 -4.13 -9.81
C VAL A 74 -4.27 -4.92 -11.11
N ALA A 75 -5.34 -5.62 -11.52
CA ALA A 75 -5.32 -6.35 -12.79
C ALA A 75 -5.09 -5.39 -13.97
N GLN A 76 -5.75 -4.25 -13.97
CA GLN A 76 -5.58 -3.26 -15.03
C GLN A 76 -4.17 -2.67 -15.03
N PHE A 77 -3.62 -2.41 -13.85
CA PHE A 77 -2.23 -1.96 -13.74
C PHE A 77 -1.28 -2.97 -14.38
N LEU A 78 -1.47 -4.25 -14.07
CA LEU A 78 -0.62 -5.30 -14.61
C LEU A 78 -0.77 -5.43 -16.12
N GLN A 79 -1.98 -5.26 -16.63
CA GLN A 79 -2.21 -5.31 -18.08
C GLN A 79 -1.51 -4.17 -18.81
N ARG A 80 -1.46 -2.99 -18.21
CA ARG A 80 -0.86 -1.81 -18.84
C ARG A 80 0.64 -1.76 -18.67
N ASN A 81 1.14 -2.17 -17.52
CA ASN A 81 2.52 -1.90 -17.13
C ASN A 81 3.35 -3.15 -16.88
N GLY A 82 2.72 -4.31 -16.69
CA GLY A 82 3.42 -5.46 -16.16
C GLY A 82 3.72 -5.30 -14.67
N PRO A 83 4.49 -6.20 -14.07
CA PRO A 83 4.84 -6.10 -12.65
C PRO A 83 5.62 -4.82 -12.35
N GLY A 84 5.40 -4.26 -11.19
CA GLY A 84 6.12 -3.05 -10.79
C GLY A 84 5.53 -2.41 -9.54
N VAL A 85 6.01 -1.21 -9.25
CA VAL A 85 5.54 -0.46 -8.09
C VAL A 85 4.11 -0.01 -8.35
N TYR A 86 3.19 -0.52 -7.54
CA TYR A 86 1.79 -0.16 -7.64
C TYR A 86 1.48 1.09 -6.82
N SER A 87 2.05 1.17 -5.62
CA SER A 87 1.84 2.33 -4.74
C SER A 87 2.96 2.40 -3.71
N VAL A 88 3.23 3.60 -3.24
CA VAL A 88 4.07 3.81 -2.06
C VAL A 88 3.15 4.28 -0.95
N VAL A 89 3.16 3.57 0.17
CA VAL A 89 2.28 3.88 1.30
C VAL A 89 3.01 4.81 2.24
N ILE A 90 2.42 5.97 2.45
CA ILE A 90 2.95 7.00 3.33
C ILE A 90 2.08 7.05 4.57
N ARG A 91 2.70 6.84 5.72
CA ARG A 91 1.99 6.98 6.99
C ARG A 91 1.91 8.45 7.35
N VAL A 92 0.70 8.89 7.65
CA VAL A 92 0.40 10.27 8.05
C VAL A 92 -0.42 10.23 9.33
N ASP A 93 -0.53 11.36 9.97
CA ASP A 93 -1.30 11.46 11.20
C ASP A 93 -2.79 11.32 10.95
N ASP A 94 -3.27 11.91 9.86
CA ASP A 94 -4.69 11.89 9.49
C ASP A 94 -4.77 11.78 7.98
N ALA A 95 -5.24 10.62 7.49
CA ALA A 95 -5.27 10.36 6.06
C ALA A 95 -6.19 11.33 5.32
N GLN A 96 -7.32 11.68 5.92
CA GLN A 96 -8.26 12.59 5.26
C GLN A 96 -7.71 14.00 5.17
N ALA A 97 -7.02 14.47 6.21
CA ALA A 97 -6.37 15.77 6.16
C ALA A 97 -5.26 15.78 5.12
N ALA A 98 -4.51 14.69 5.02
CA ALA A 98 -3.47 14.57 4.00
C ALA A 98 -4.06 14.56 2.59
N GLU A 99 -5.22 13.91 2.42
CA GLU A 99 -5.90 13.95 1.12
C GLU A 99 -6.26 15.37 0.72
N GLN A 100 -6.71 16.19 1.68
CA GLN A 100 -7.03 17.58 1.38
C GLN A 100 -5.78 18.35 0.94
N VAL A 101 -4.64 18.08 1.57
CA VAL A 101 -3.38 18.67 1.11
C VAL A 101 -3.11 18.26 -0.33
N ALA A 102 -3.25 16.98 -0.65
CA ALA A 102 -2.98 16.48 -1.98
C ALA A 102 -3.92 17.09 -3.02
N GLN A 103 -5.17 17.33 -2.65
CA GLN A 103 -6.16 17.93 -3.56
C GLN A 103 -5.75 19.32 -4.03
N ARG A 104 -4.99 20.05 -3.21
CA ARG A 104 -4.45 21.35 -3.65
C ARG A 104 -3.46 21.22 -4.79
N TYR A 105 -2.95 20.00 -5.02
CA TYR A 105 -2.02 19.69 -6.09
C TYR A 105 -2.67 18.86 -7.20
N GLY A 106 -4.01 18.84 -7.21
CA GLY A 106 -4.75 18.17 -8.28
C GLY A 106 -4.84 16.67 -8.14
N SER A 107 -4.71 16.12 -6.94
CA SER A 107 -4.79 14.68 -6.75
C SER A 107 -6.15 14.13 -7.13
N ARG A 108 -6.15 12.86 -7.49
CA ARG A 108 -7.36 12.07 -7.71
C ARG A 108 -7.34 10.89 -6.76
N THR A 109 -8.44 10.72 -6.04
CA THR A 109 -8.61 9.60 -5.14
C THR A 109 -9.17 8.43 -5.91
N GLN A 110 -8.47 7.30 -5.86
CA GLN A 110 -8.83 6.11 -6.61
C GLN A 110 -9.55 5.08 -5.75
N PHE A 111 -9.27 5.07 -4.46
CA PHE A 111 -9.83 4.10 -3.56
C PHE A 111 -9.69 4.58 -2.12
N GLN A 112 -10.68 4.28 -1.29
CA GLN A 112 -10.63 4.55 0.15
C GLN A 112 -11.13 3.35 0.90
N GLN A 113 -10.52 3.05 2.03
CA GLN A 113 -11.06 2.03 2.91
C GLN A 113 -10.76 2.38 4.36
N HIS A 114 -11.67 1.96 5.21
CA HIS A 114 -11.50 1.99 6.64
C HIS A 114 -11.59 0.56 7.14
N ARG A 115 -10.63 0.15 7.95
CA ARG A 115 -10.67 -1.15 8.58
C ARG A 115 -10.48 -0.94 10.06
N GLY A 116 -11.33 -1.58 10.83
CA GLY A 116 -11.26 -1.52 12.28
C GLY A 116 -11.57 -2.88 12.85
N GLY A 117 -11.17 -3.09 14.08
CA GLY A 117 -11.42 -4.35 14.74
C GLY A 117 -11.00 -4.23 16.19
N ASP A 118 -10.78 -5.37 16.80
CA ASP A 118 -10.39 -5.40 18.21
C ASP A 118 -9.01 -4.79 18.38
N GLY A 119 -8.97 -3.56 18.85
CA GLY A 119 -7.73 -2.92 19.22
C GLY A 119 -7.00 -2.18 18.13
N PHE A 120 -7.61 -1.97 16.97
CA PHE A 120 -6.91 -1.15 15.95
C PHE A 120 -7.91 -0.42 15.06
N GLU A 121 -7.41 0.67 14.47
CA GLU A 121 -8.09 1.45 13.44
C GLU A 121 -7.11 1.70 12.31
N LEU A 122 -7.60 1.71 11.08
CA LEU A 122 -6.76 1.92 9.92
C LEU A 122 -7.58 2.57 8.81
N ASP A 123 -7.07 3.68 8.30
CA ASP A 123 -7.64 4.38 7.15
C ASP A 123 -6.62 4.44 6.04
N GLU A 124 -7.04 4.09 4.85
CA GLU A 124 -6.18 4.14 3.66
C GLU A 124 -6.90 4.89 2.56
N ILE A 125 -6.17 5.81 1.92
CA ILE A 125 -6.67 6.57 0.78
C ILE A 125 -5.64 6.48 -0.34
N GLU A 126 -6.02 5.79 -1.41
CA GLU A 126 -5.15 5.59 -2.56
C GLU A 126 -5.37 6.73 -3.54
N ILE A 127 -4.30 7.43 -3.88
CA ILE A 127 -4.37 8.63 -4.71
C ILE A 127 -3.34 8.59 -5.83
N SER A 128 -3.59 9.42 -6.83
CA SER A 128 -2.58 9.79 -7.80
C SER A 128 -2.40 11.29 -7.70
N VAL A 129 -1.19 11.75 -7.46
CA VAL A 129 -0.87 13.16 -7.32
C VAL A 129 0.46 13.45 -8.01
N LEU A 130 0.46 14.44 -8.89
CA LEU A 130 1.68 14.84 -9.61
C LEU A 130 2.32 13.67 -10.35
N GLY A 131 1.50 12.74 -10.83
CA GLY A 131 1.98 11.55 -11.53
C GLY A 131 2.49 10.43 -10.62
N LEU A 132 2.36 10.57 -9.30
CA LEU A 132 2.89 9.59 -8.35
C LEU A 132 1.79 8.73 -7.76
N PRO A 133 1.99 7.39 -7.68
CA PRO A 133 1.03 6.50 -7.05
C PRO A 133 1.32 6.42 -5.55
N LEU A 134 0.42 6.97 -4.74
CA LEU A 134 0.60 7.02 -3.29
C LEU A 134 -0.62 6.45 -2.58
N THR A 135 -0.42 5.90 -1.42
CA THR A 135 -1.49 5.56 -0.49
C THR A 135 -1.22 6.29 0.82
N LEU A 136 -2.20 7.04 1.28
CA LEU A 136 -2.10 7.74 2.55
C LEU A 136 -2.69 6.82 3.62
N LEU A 137 -1.91 6.55 4.65
CA LEU A 137 -2.28 5.60 5.71
C LEU A 137 -2.23 6.30 7.06
N SER A 138 -3.33 6.25 7.79
CA SER A 138 -3.30 6.62 9.19
C SER A 138 -3.82 5.43 10.01
N THR A 139 -3.14 5.13 11.10
CA THR A 139 -3.46 3.97 11.92
C THR A 139 -2.85 4.14 13.29
N ASP A 140 -3.45 3.47 14.28
CA ASP A 140 -2.87 3.39 15.61
C ASP A 140 -1.99 2.16 15.81
N LEU A 141 -1.83 1.33 14.78
CA LEU A 141 -0.90 0.20 14.84
C LEU A 141 0.54 0.70 14.89
N PRO A 142 1.42 0.01 15.64
CA PRO A 142 2.84 0.40 15.71
C PRO A 142 3.59 0.17 14.41
#